data_89e9967a7bcd0ab84e61586721d78de2
#
_entry.id   89e9967a7bcd0ab84e61586721d78de2
#
_cell.length_a   1.000
_cell.length_b   1.000
_cell.length_c   1.000
_cell.angle_alpha   90.00
_cell.angle_beta   90.00
_cell.angle_gamma   90.00
#
_symmetry.space_group_name_H-M   'P 1'
#
loop_
_entity.id
_entity.type
_entity.pdbx_description
1 polymer ?
#
loop_
_entity_poly.entity_id
_entity_poly.type
_entity_poly.pdbx_seq_one_letter_code
_entity_poly.pdbx_strand_id
1 'polypeptide(L)'
;MCSTFQIIAHLHKLNSMDSDTFIFCLEAVADIETETASEVVKNLEQLAFKQGIASIYKTCDTIESLEESLNTLLYDDHNFKNYEIIYLVMQGEGNTICLNEYYYTLEEIAEIFEGKMKGKILHFANSKVLDLSNDEAQYFLDVTGARAISGYGTSSSTLTSSILDTLFFSLFEE
;
A
#
# COMPACT_ATOMS: atom_id res chain seq x y z
N MET A 1 6.02 5.56 16.93
CA MET A 1 5.34 6.84 16.60
C MET A 1 5.09 6.87 15.09
N CYS A 2 3.85 7.01 14.65
CA CYS A 2 3.54 7.13 13.24
C CYS A 2 3.65 8.61 12.84
N SER A 3 4.54 8.95 11.92
CA SER A 3 4.61 10.30 11.33
C SER A 3 3.70 10.33 10.12
N THR A 4 2.73 11.22 10.11
CA THR A 4 1.77 11.37 9.01
C THR A 4 2.21 12.51 8.12
N PHE A 5 2.61 12.21 6.90
CA PHE A 5 2.70 13.20 5.82
C PHE A 5 1.48 13.05 4.91
N GLN A 6 0.67 14.07 4.85
CA GLN A 6 -0.47 14.09 3.96
C GLN A 6 -0.05 14.84 2.69
N ILE A 7 0.14 14.11 1.61
CA ILE A 7 0.37 14.69 0.28
C ILE A 7 -1.01 14.94 -0.32
N ILE A 8 -1.54 16.13 -0.11
CA ILE A 8 -2.71 16.59 -0.84
C ILE A 8 -2.18 17.32 -2.07
N ALA A 9 -2.21 16.66 -3.22
CA ALA A 9 -2.02 17.36 -4.49
C ALA A 9 -3.22 18.29 -4.71
N HIS A 10 -3.05 19.58 -4.42
CA HIS A 10 -4.01 20.62 -4.83
C HIS A 10 -3.84 20.80 -6.34
N LEU A 11 -4.49 19.95 -7.12
CA LEU A 11 -4.65 20.18 -8.54
C LEU A 11 -5.72 21.26 -8.74
N HIS A 12 -5.30 22.41 -9.25
CA HIS A 12 -6.22 23.33 -9.89
C HIS A 12 -7.00 22.56 -10.95
N LYS A 13 -8.33 22.55 -10.79
CA LYS A 13 -9.32 22.05 -11.72
C LYS A 13 -8.96 22.41 -13.16
N LEU A 14 -8.33 21.49 -13.86
CA LEU A 14 -8.36 21.41 -15.31
C LEU A 14 -9.33 20.28 -15.64
N ASN A 15 -10.54 20.68 -15.99
CA ASN A 15 -11.62 19.93 -16.65
C ASN A 15 -11.59 18.41 -16.59
N SER A 16 -12.48 17.88 -15.74
CA SER A 16 -13.26 16.63 -15.89
C SER A 16 -12.54 15.43 -16.52
N MET A 17 -11.73 14.77 -15.73
CA MET A 17 -11.71 13.31 -15.64
C MET A 17 -11.83 13.03 -14.13
N ASP A 18 -13.01 12.63 -13.69
CA ASP A 18 -13.21 12.11 -12.36
C ASP A 18 -12.52 10.74 -12.30
N SER A 19 -11.21 10.74 -12.15
CA SER A 19 -10.50 9.55 -11.67
C SER A 19 -10.74 9.49 -10.17
N ASP A 20 -11.72 8.67 -9.80
CA ASP A 20 -12.09 8.44 -8.40
C ASP A 20 -11.15 7.43 -7.72
N THR A 21 -10.05 7.05 -8.36
CA THR A 21 -9.11 6.06 -7.82
C THR A 21 -8.09 6.72 -6.91
N PHE A 22 -8.13 6.34 -5.64
CA PHE A 22 -7.18 6.81 -4.63
C PHE A 22 -6.31 5.67 -4.14
N ILE A 23 -5.05 6.00 -3.87
CA ILE A 23 -4.08 5.06 -3.30
C ILE A 23 -3.85 5.41 -1.83
N PHE A 24 -4.03 4.45 -0.95
CA PHE A 24 -3.53 4.53 0.41
C PHE A 24 -2.21 3.79 0.50
N CYS A 25 -1.12 4.53 0.66
CA CYS A 25 0.23 3.98 0.76
C CYS A 25 0.69 3.93 2.22
N LEU A 26 1.20 2.77 2.62
CA LEU A 26 1.82 2.57 3.92
C LEU A 26 3.20 1.95 3.73
N GLU A 27 4.24 2.69 4.08
CA GLU A 27 5.63 2.28 3.95
C GLU A 27 6.22 1.90 5.31
N ALA A 28 6.82 0.71 5.38
CA ALA A 28 7.60 0.31 6.54
C ALA A 28 8.96 0.98 6.52
N VAL A 29 9.26 1.76 7.56
CA VAL A 29 10.52 2.47 7.72
C VAL A 29 11.20 2.02 9.02
N ALA A 30 12.47 1.64 8.94
CA ALA A 30 13.25 1.21 10.11
C ALA A 30 13.68 2.38 11.01
N ASP A 31 13.71 3.61 10.47
CA ASP A 31 14.14 4.78 11.22
C ASP A 31 13.45 6.03 10.64
N ILE A 32 12.64 6.67 11.48
CA ILE A 32 11.83 7.84 11.11
C ILE A 32 12.68 9.12 11.01
N GLU A 33 13.95 9.08 11.47
CA GLU A 33 14.82 10.25 11.56
C GLU A 33 15.56 10.58 10.23
N THR A 34 15.42 9.80 9.19
CA THR A 34 16.03 10.12 7.89
C THR A 34 15.22 11.20 7.17
N GLU A 35 15.77 12.40 7.09
CA GLU A 35 15.18 13.59 6.39
C GLU A 35 15.06 13.42 4.85
N THR A 36 15.48 12.30 4.28
CA THR A 36 15.38 12.06 2.84
C THR A 36 14.00 11.51 2.51
N ALA A 37 13.22 12.29 1.75
CA ALA A 37 11.95 11.82 1.20
C ALA A 37 12.15 10.48 0.49
N SER A 38 11.33 9.49 0.86
CA SER A 38 11.32 8.17 0.24
C SER A 38 11.12 8.28 -1.28
N GLU A 39 11.75 7.40 -2.04
CA GLU A 39 11.49 7.30 -3.49
C GLU A 39 10.02 6.97 -3.77
N VAL A 40 9.34 6.28 -2.86
CA VAL A 40 7.90 6.00 -2.94
C VAL A 40 7.09 7.30 -2.95
N VAL A 41 7.40 8.24 -2.05
CA VAL A 41 6.75 9.56 -2.00
C VAL A 41 6.91 10.29 -3.32
N LYS A 42 8.13 10.34 -3.87
CA LYS A 42 8.41 11.00 -5.15
C LYS A 42 7.60 10.40 -6.30
N ASN A 43 7.44 9.07 -6.31
CA ASN A 43 6.66 8.40 -7.34
C ASN A 43 5.16 8.67 -7.21
N LEU A 44 4.62 8.67 -5.99
CA LEU A 44 3.24 9.04 -5.73
C LEU A 44 2.96 10.49 -6.13
N GLU A 45 3.89 11.42 -5.86
CA GLU A 45 3.81 12.82 -6.33
C GLU A 45 3.80 12.91 -7.86
N GLN A 46 4.62 12.10 -8.54
CA GLN A 46 4.63 12.07 -10.00
C GLN A 46 3.34 11.49 -10.58
N LEU A 47 2.75 10.45 -9.96
CA LEU A 47 1.45 9.90 -10.33
C LEU A 47 0.36 10.96 -10.19
N ALA A 48 0.33 11.67 -9.05
CA ALA A 48 -0.62 12.75 -8.83
C ALA A 48 -0.48 13.87 -9.88
N PHE A 49 0.76 14.27 -10.19
CA PHE A 49 1.01 15.32 -11.15
C PHE A 49 0.70 14.95 -12.61
N LYS A 50 1.06 13.72 -13.03
CA LYS A 50 0.93 13.30 -14.43
C LYS A 50 -0.44 12.71 -14.75
N GLN A 51 -1.07 12.04 -13.81
CA GLN A 51 -2.25 11.21 -14.03
C GLN A 51 -3.44 11.63 -13.16
N GLY A 52 -3.26 12.54 -12.21
CA GLY A 52 -4.34 12.98 -11.33
C GLY A 52 -4.65 11.99 -10.19
N ILE A 53 -3.90 10.89 -10.06
CA ILE A 53 -4.14 9.88 -9.03
C ILE A 53 -3.80 10.47 -7.66
N ALA A 54 -4.81 10.65 -6.82
CA ALA A 54 -4.59 11.12 -5.46
C ALA A 54 -4.09 9.98 -4.56
N SER A 55 -3.20 10.29 -3.63
CA SER A 55 -2.70 9.32 -2.67
C SER A 55 -2.57 9.90 -1.27
N ILE A 56 -2.73 9.03 -0.27
CA ILE A 56 -2.30 9.29 1.10
C ILE A 56 -1.09 8.42 1.38
N TYR A 57 -0.04 9.02 1.91
CA TYR A 57 1.16 8.31 2.32
C TYR A 57 1.32 8.38 3.84
N LYS A 58 1.57 7.24 4.44
CA LYS A 58 1.91 7.08 5.86
C LYS A 58 3.08 6.13 6.01
N THR A 59 3.75 6.21 7.16
CA THR A 59 4.82 5.28 7.53
C THR A 59 4.42 4.47 8.74
N CYS A 60 4.93 3.26 8.86
CA CYS A 60 4.83 2.43 10.05
C CYS A 60 6.18 1.75 10.32
N ASP A 61 6.42 1.39 11.59
CA ASP A 61 7.63 0.72 12.05
C ASP A 61 7.31 -0.59 12.80
N THR A 62 6.10 -0.74 13.31
CA THR A 62 5.66 -1.91 14.07
C THR A 62 4.31 -2.42 13.58
N ILE A 63 3.92 -3.61 14.03
CA ILE A 63 2.61 -4.19 13.71
C ILE A 63 1.47 -3.35 14.29
N GLU A 64 1.66 -2.77 15.47
CA GLU A 64 0.67 -1.91 16.11
C GLU A 64 0.47 -0.62 15.30
N SER A 65 1.55 -0.03 14.79
CA SER A 65 1.44 1.18 13.94
C SER A 65 0.84 0.88 12.56
N LEU A 66 1.08 -0.30 12.01
CA LEU A 66 0.39 -0.82 10.83
C LEU A 66 -1.11 -0.93 11.11
N GLU A 67 -1.47 -1.63 12.19
CA GLU A 67 -2.87 -1.84 12.57
C GLU A 67 -3.59 -0.51 12.84
N GLU A 68 -2.98 0.41 13.58
CA GLU A 68 -3.53 1.73 13.86
C GLU A 68 -3.79 2.52 12.57
N SER A 69 -2.81 2.52 11.65
CA SER A 69 -2.91 3.23 10.39
C SER A 69 -4.03 2.69 9.50
N LEU A 70 -4.16 1.38 9.41
CA LEU A 70 -5.22 0.74 8.62
C LEU A 70 -6.59 0.85 9.31
N ASN A 71 -6.66 0.73 10.64
CA ASN A 71 -7.92 0.95 11.36
C ASN A 71 -8.40 2.40 11.23
N THR A 72 -7.51 3.38 11.27
CA THR A 72 -7.87 4.78 11.02
C THR A 72 -8.45 4.95 9.62
N LEU A 73 -7.83 4.34 8.60
CA LEU A 73 -8.37 4.34 7.24
C LEU A 73 -9.76 3.70 7.17
N LEU A 74 -9.92 2.53 7.81
CA LEU A 74 -11.12 1.71 7.68
C LEU A 74 -12.33 2.27 8.43
N TYR A 75 -12.12 2.93 9.55
CA TYR A 75 -13.19 3.36 10.46
C TYR A 75 -13.38 4.86 10.52
N ASP A 76 -12.31 5.65 10.44
CA ASP A 76 -12.36 7.09 10.69
C ASP A 76 -12.32 7.90 9.39
N ASP A 77 -11.81 7.33 8.29
CA ASP A 77 -11.73 8.04 7.03
C ASP A 77 -13.05 7.97 6.26
N HIS A 78 -13.71 9.11 6.13
CA HIS A 78 -14.95 9.22 5.35
C HIS A 78 -14.77 8.94 3.86
N ASN A 79 -13.52 9.00 3.38
CA ASN A 79 -13.15 8.75 1.99
C ASN A 79 -12.71 7.30 1.75
N PHE A 80 -12.80 6.42 2.75
CA PHE A 80 -12.36 5.01 2.62
C PHE A 80 -12.88 4.33 1.36
N LYS A 81 -14.10 4.63 0.95
CA LYS A 81 -14.69 4.05 -0.27
C LYS A 81 -13.90 4.38 -1.52
N ASN A 82 -13.26 5.53 -1.56
CA ASN A 82 -12.51 6.03 -2.70
C ASN A 82 -11.10 5.41 -2.79
N TYR A 83 -10.57 4.85 -1.69
CA TYR A 83 -9.28 4.15 -1.72
C TYR A 83 -9.49 2.73 -2.25
N GLU A 84 -9.32 2.57 -3.54
CA GLU A 84 -9.44 1.26 -4.18
C GLU A 84 -8.20 0.40 -3.94
N ILE A 85 -7.03 1.03 -3.87
CA ILE A 85 -5.74 0.36 -3.73
C ILE A 85 -5.12 0.68 -2.37
N ILE A 86 -4.81 -0.35 -1.61
CA ILE A 86 -3.95 -0.29 -0.43
C ILE A 86 -2.56 -0.76 -0.87
N TYR A 87 -1.62 0.18 -0.91
CA TYR A 87 -0.25 -0.03 -1.35
C TYR A 87 0.67 -0.18 -0.15
N LEU A 88 1.16 -1.39 0.08
CA LEU A 88 2.01 -1.76 1.21
C LEU A 88 3.46 -1.88 0.72
N VAL A 89 4.30 -0.95 1.11
CA VAL A 89 5.74 -0.93 0.79
C VAL A 89 6.50 -1.45 1.99
N MET A 90 6.74 -2.75 2.00
CA MET A 90 7.34 -3.43 3.14
C MET A 90 8.36 -4.45 2.66
N GLN A 91 9.41 -4.66 3.44
CA GLN A 91 10.29 -5.80 3.21
C GLN A 91 9.55 -7.08 3.58
N GLY A 92 9.86 -8.16 2.85
CA GLY A 92 9.28 -9.46 3.13
C GLY A 92 9.99 -10.57 2.38
N GLU A 93 9.70 -11.79 2.74
CA GLU A 93 10.25 -13.00 2.12
C GLU A 93 9.23 -14.14 2.21
N GLY A 94 8.97 -14.81 1.08
CA GLY A 94 7.94 -15.84 1.03
C GLY A 94 6.55 -15.26 1.30
N ASN A 95 5.89 -15.78 2.32
CA ASN A 95 4.57 -15.33 2.76
C ASN A 95 4.61 -14.40 3.98
N THR A 96 5.73 -13.71 4.21
CA THR A 96 5.89 -12.83 5.37
C THR A 96 6.18 -11.38 4.97
N ILE A 97 5.78 -10.46 5.84
CA ILE A 97 6.25 -9.07 5.85
C ILE A 97 7.14 -8.84 7.07
N CYS A 98 8.10 -7.93 6.94
CA CYS A 98 9.05 -7.58 7.99
C CYS A 98 8.78 -6.15 8.50
N LEU A 99 8.53 -6.02 9.80
CA LEU A 99 8.38 -4.75 10.51
C LEU A 99 9.33 -4.77 11.69
N ASN A 100 10.25 -3.81 11.75
CA ASN A 100 11.22 -3.67 12.84
C ASN A 100 11.92 -5.00 13.21
N GLU A 101 12.46 -5.69 12.17
CA GLU A 101 13.15 -6.99 12.30
C GLU A 101 12.26 -8.18 12.69
N TYR A 102 10.97 -7.99 12.91
CA TYR A 102 10.00 -9.06 13.15
C TYR A 102 9.26 -9.44 11.85
N TYR A 103 9.10 -10.74 11.65
CA TYR A 103 8.40 -11.29 10.50
C TYR A 103 6.99 -11.73 10.89
N TYR A 104 6.02 -11.26 10.13
CA TYR A 104 4.60 -11.59 10.29
C TYR A 104 4.12 -12.28 9.02
N THR A 105 3.46 -13.40 9.17
CA THR A 105 2.85 -14.11 8.03
C THR A 105 1.66 -13.32 7.49
N LEU A 106 1.36 -13.50 6.20
CA LEU A 106 0.16 -12.90 5.64
C LEU A 106 -1.13 -13.50 6.24
N GLU A 107 -1.07 -14.72 6.79
CA GLU A 107 -2.16 -15.31 7.58
C GLU A 107 -2.43 -14.48 8.84
N GLU A 108 -1.41 -14.15 9.64
CA GLU A 108 -1.54 -13.29 10.82
C GLU A 108 -2.09 -11.91 10.44
N ILE A 109 -1.59 -11.33 9.34
CA ILE A 109 -2.09 -10.05 8.83
C ILE A 109 -3.57 -10.15 8.40
N ALA A 110 -3.94 -11.25 7.73
CA ALA A 110 -5.33 -11.48 7.32
C ALA A 110 -6.27 -11.56 8.54
N GLU A 111 -5.86 -12.25 9.61
CA GLU A 111 -6.66 -12.37 10.82
C GLU A 111 -6.89 -11.02 11.53
N ILE A 112 -5.86 -10.16 11.59
CA ILE A 112 -5.98 -8.80 12.14
C ILE A 112 -7.04 -8.00 11.36
N PHE A 113 -7.14 -8.21 10.06
CA PHE A 113 -8.03 -7.46 9.18
C PHE A 113 -9.21 -8.29 8.64
N GLU A 114 -9.67 -9.28 9.40
CA GLU A 114 -10.80 -10.13 9.03
C GLU A 114 -12.04 -9.30 8.62
N GLY A 115 -12.48 -9.51 7.38
CA GLY A 115 -13.66 -8.87 6.78
C GLY A 115 -13.55 -7.36 6.54
N LYS A 116 -12.41 -6.73 6.87
CA LYS A 116 -12.23 -5.27 6.85
C LYS A 116 -11.83 -4.70 5.49
N MET A 117 -11.23 -5.51 4.62
CA MET A 117 -10.67 -5.06 3.32
C MET A 117 -11.62 -5.28 2.14
N LYS A 118 -12.92 -5.32 2.39
CA LYS A 118 -13.91 -5.66 1.38
C LYS A 118 -13.82 -4.76 0.14
N GLY A 119 -13.58 -5.42 -1.01
CA GLY A 119 -13.53 -4.78 -2.31
C GLY A 119 -12.22 -4.04 -2.62
N LYS A 120 -11.23 -4.05 -1.70
CA LYS A 120 -9.94 -3.41 -1.88
C LYS A 120 -8.96 -4.31 -2.63
N ILE A 121 -8.00 -3.70 -3.31
CA ILE A 121 -6.84 -4.36 -3.88
C ILE A 121 -5.67 -4.08 -2.95
N LEU A 122 -4.99 -5.13 -2.49
CA LEU A 122 -3.75 -4.98 -1.74
C LEU A 122 -2.57 -5.22 -2.67
N HIS A 123 -1.72 -4.22 -2.82
CA HIS A 123 -0.50 -4.30 -3.61
C HIS A 123 0.72 -4.25 -2.70
N PHE A 124 1.50 -5.34 -2.71
CA PHE A 124 2.72 -5.46 -1.92
C PHE A 124 3.94 -5.13 -2.78
N ALA A 125 4.57 -4.01 -2.49
CA ALA A 125 5.87 -3.66 -3.05
C ALA A 125 6.97 -4.13 -2.10
N ASN A 126 7.47 -5.30 -2.37
CA ASN A 126 8.57 -5.87 -1.60
C ASN A 126 9.85 -5.86 -2.43
N SER A 127 10.96 -5.53 -1.82
CA SER A 127 12.28 -5.70 -2.42
C SER A 127 12.68 -7.18 -2.52
N LYS A 128 12.00 -8.06 -1.81
CA LYS A 128 12.14 -9.51 -1.86
C LYS A 128 10.85 -10.18 -2.34
N VAL A 129 10.93 -11.47 -2.61
CA VAL A 129 9.85 -12.27 -3.18
C VAL A 129 8.69 -12.39 -2.20
N LEU A 130 7.50 -11.98 -2.63
CA LEU A 130 6.25 -12.41 -2.04
C LEU A 130 5.81 -13.67 -2.80
N ASP A 131 6.13 -14.84 -2.28
CA ASP A 131 5.83 -16.13 -2.90
C ASP A 131 4.69 -16.80 -2.12
N LEU A 132 3.48 -16.67 -2.64
CA LEU A 132 2.28 -17.26 -2.07
C LEU A 132 1.84 -18.47 -2.89
N SER A 133 1.54 -19.55 -2.23
CA SER A 133 0.75 -20.62 -2.83
C SER A 133 -0.67 -20.14 -3.13
N ASN A 134 -1.35 -20.81 -4.05
CA ASN A 134 -2.75 -20.49 -4.35
C ASN A 134 -3.66 -20.57 -3.11
N ASP A 135 -3.40 -21.52 -2.22
CA ASP A 135 -4.20 -21.71 -1.02
C ASP A 135 -3.99 -20.58 -0.01
N GLU A 136 -2.75 -20.09 0.18
CA GLU A 136 -2.45 -18.96 1.05
C GLU A 136 -3.04 -17.64 0.50
N ALA A 137 -2.92 -17.43 -0.81
CA ALA A 137 -3.53 -16.28 -1.45
C ALA A 137 -5.07 -16.30 -1.33
N GLN A 138 -5.70 -17.46 -1.55
CA GLN A 138 -7.15 -17.62 -1.41
C GLN A 138 -7.58 -17.40 0.05
N TYR A 139 -6.86 -17.96 1.01
CA TYR A 139 -7.13 -17.77 2.43
C TYR A 139 -7.11 -16.28 2.80
N PHE A 140 -6.07 -15.57 2.36
CA PHE A 140 -5.95 -14.13 2.60
C PHE A 140 -7.16 -13.35 2.05
N LEU A 141 -7.56 -13.64 0.82
CA LEU A 141 -8.71 -12.98 0.19
C LEU A 141 -10.02 -13.31 0.91
N ASP A 142 -10.22 -14.57 1.28
CA ASP A 142 -11.45 -15.01 1.95
C ASP A 142 -11.58 -14.40 3.35
N VAL A 143 -10.50 -14.34 4.11
CA VAL A 143 -10.49 -13.79 5.47
C VAL A 143 -10.63 -12.26 5.45
N THR A 144 -9.87 -11.57 4.63
CA THR A 144 -9.90 -10.09 4.60
C THR A 144 -11.09 -9.52 3.84
N GLY A 145 -11.66 -10.29 2.91
CA GLY A 145 -12.66 -9.82 1.96
C GLY A 145 -12.09 -8.98 0.83
N ALA A 146 -10.77 -8.92 0.68
CA ALA A 146 -10.12 -8.18 -0.40
C ALA A 146 -10.52 -8.74 -1.77
N ARG A 147 -10.58 -7.85 -2.77
CA ARG A 147 -10.92 -8.23 -4.16
C ARG A 147 -9.74 -8.90 -4.86
N ALA A 148 -8.54 -8.42 -4.56
CA ALA A 148 -7.31 -8.96 -5.13
C ALA A 148 -6.11 -8.69 -4.21
N ILE A 149 -5.11 -9.54 -4.36
CA ILE A 149 -3.76 -9.35 -3.82
C ILE A 149 -2.78 -9.39 -4.98
N SER A 150 -1.79 -8.53 -4.95
CA SER A 150 -0.73 -8.47 -5.96
C SER A 150 0.62 -8.14 -5.33
N GLY A 151 1.68 -8.56 -5.97
CA GLY A 151 3.05 -8.36 -5.54
C GLY A 151 4.03 -8.96 -6.54
N TYR A 152 5.28 -9.10 -6.14
CA TYR A 152 6.34 -9.58 -7.04
C TYR A 152 6.73 -11.01 -6.70
N GLY A 153 6.71 -11.89 -7.71
CA GLY A 153 7.15 -13.29 -7.60
C GLY A 153 8.67 -13.48 -7.71
N THR A 154 9.44 -12.41 -7.91
CA THR A 154 10.92 -12.43 -7.95
C THR A 154 11.46 -11.20 -7.25
N SER A 155 12.64 -11.32 -6.64
CA SER A 155 13.30 -10.17 -6.02
C SER A 155 13.55 -9.07 -7.07
N SER A 156 13.12 -7.86 -6.75
CA SER A 156 13.35 -6.67 -7.56
C SER A 156 14.14 -5.64 -6.77
N SER A 157 14.94 -4.82 -7.46
CA SER A 157 15.52 -3.66 -6.81
C SER A 157 14.42 -2.64 -6.52
N THR A 158 14.59 -1.82 -5.50
CA THR A 158 13.62 -0.76 -5.14
C THR A 158 13.26 0.12 -6.33
N LEU A 159 14.23 0.46 -7.17
CA LEU A 159 13.99 1.25 -8.38
C LEU A 159 13.12 0.52 -9.41
N THR A 160 13.37 -0.78 -9.63
CA THR A 160 12.58 -1.59 -10.57
C THR A 160 11.16 -1.77 -10.06
N SER A 161 10.99 -2.07 -8.78
CA SER A 161 9.70 -2.16 -8.12
C SER A 161 8.89 -0.88 -8.31
N SER A 162 9.48 0.25 -7.99
CA SER A 162 8.85 1.56 -8.12
C SER A 162 8.35 1.90 -9.52
N ILE A 163 9.09 1.53 -10.58
CA ILE A 163 8.66 1.72 -11.97
C ILE A 163 7.47 0.81 -12.28
N LEU A 164 7.53 -0.45 -11.85
CA LEU A 164 6.45 -1.42 -12.08
C LEU A 164 5.19 -1.04 -11.31
N ASP A 165 5.33 -0.56 -10.07
CA ASP A 165 4.21 -0.06 -9.27
C ASP A 165 3.52 1.13 -9.95
N THR A 166 4.31 2.06 -10.49
CA THR A 166 3.78 3.19 -11.25
C THR A 166 2.99 2.73 -12.47
N LEU A 167 3.49 1.75 -13.22
CA LEU A 167 2.78 1.17 -14.35
C LEU A 167 1.51 0.43 -13.91
N PHE A 168 1.58 -0.33 -12.83
CA PHE A 168 0.42 -1.03 -12.27
C PHE A 168 -0.70 -0.04 -11.94
N PHE A 169 -0.40 1.04 -11.22
CA PHE A 169 -1.40 2.04 -10.87
C PHE A 169 -1.97 2.76 -12.09
N SER A 170 -1.15 3.01 -13.11
CA SER A 170 -1.59 3.66 -14.34
C SER A 170 -2.61 2.84 -15.13
N LEU A 171 -2.63 1.51 -14.98
CA LEU A 171 -3.57 0.62 -15.66
C LEU A 171 -4.96 0.61 -15.02
N PHE A 172 -5.12 1.13 -13.81
CA PHE A 172 -6.43 1.21 -13.15
C PHE A 172 -7.26 2.43 -13.58
N GLU A 173 -6.68 3.33 -14.38
CA GLU A 173 -7.38 4.52 -14.89
C GLU A 173 -8.03 4.32 -16.28
N GLU A 174 -7.81 3.18 -16.93
CA GLU A 174 -8.43 2.85 -18.21
C GLU A 174 -9.74 2.04 -18.01
#